data_be99ad9ac58eb630e50797288e29999a
#
_entry.id   be99ad9ac58eb630e50797288e29999a
#
_cell.length_a   1.000
_cell.length_b   1.000
_cell.length_c   1.000
_cell.angle_alpha   90.00
_cell.angle_beta   90.00
_cell.angle_gamma   90.00
#
_symmetry.space_group_name_H-M   'P 1'
#
loop_
_entity.id
_entity.type
_entity.pdbx_description
1 polymer ?
#
loop_
_entity_poly.entity_id
_entity_poly.type
_entity_poly.pdbx_seq_one_letter_code
_entity_poly.pdbx_strand_id
1 'polypeptide(L)'
;MDKNPGIRTVINKIDEVGEVSEYRTFSYELLAGDPDMNVEVKEEECRFHFDYSKVYWNSRLNTEHRRLVDKFRPGETVCDVMAGVGPFAVPAGKKGVFVWANDLNPDCFSSLQDAIESNKVGPWIPIY
;
A
#
# COMPACT_ATOMS: atom_id res chain seq x y z
N MET A 1 -9.58 22.32 -9.26
CA MET A 1 -9.83 21.24 -10.23
C MET A 1 -9.73 21.75 -11.65
N ASP A 2 -10.27 22.91 -11.98
CA ASP A 2 -10.27 23.45 -13.36
C ASP A 2 -8.87 23.65 -13.98
N LYS A 3 -7.85 23.91 -13.16
CA LYS A 3 -6.45 24.06 -13.59
C LYS A 3 -5.64 22.74 -13.60
N ASN A 4 -6.24 21.65 -13.11
CA ASN A 4 -5.61 20.33 -12.98
C ASN A 4 -6.60 19.23 -13.40
N PRO A 5 -6.79 19.00 -14.68
CA PRO A 5 -7.82 18.09 -15.21
C PRO A 5 -7.64 16.62 -14.79
N GLY A 6 -6.46 16.25 -14.29
CA GLY A 6 -6.20 14.90 -13.76
C GLY A 6 -6.63 14.69 -12.31
N ILE A 7 -7.03 15.74 -11.59
CA ILE A 7 -7.48 15.63 -10.20
C ILE A 7 -8.97 15.34 -10.15
N ARG A 8 -9.35 14.17 -9.65
CA ARG A 8 -10.73 13.72 -9.50
C ARG A 8 -11.30 14.03 -8.12
N THR A 9 -10.50 13.89 -7.07
CA THR A 9 -10.91 13.99 -5.66
C THR A 9 -9.91 14.86 -4.90
N VAL A 10 -10.41 15.79 -4.10
CA VAL A 10 -9.60 16.61 -3.19
C VAL A 10 -10.12 16.41 -1.77
N ILE A 11 -9.26 15.98 -0.89
CA ILE A 11 -9.58 15.69 0.51
C ILE A 11 -8.69 16.47 1.47
N ASN A 12 -9.22 16.75 2.65
CA ASN A 12 -8.48 17.22 3.80
C ASN A 12 -8.36 16.08 4.81
N LYS A 13 -7.17 15.86 5.31
CA LYS A 13 -6.93 14.96 6.43
C LYS A 13 -7.20 15.71 7.73
N ILE A 14 -8.12 15.19 8.56
CA ILE A 14 -8.61 15.88 9.76
C ILE A 14 -7.82 15.46 10.99
N ASP A 15 -7.48 14.17 11.12
CA ASP A 15 -6.88 13.58 12.32
C ASP A 15 -5.43 13.15 12.14
N GLU A 16 -4.72 13.01 13.26
CA GLU A 16 -3.43 12.33 13.31
C GLU A 16 -3.58 10.80 13.40
N VAL A 17 -2.57 10.07 12.92
CA VAL A 17 -2.56 8.60 12.97
C VAL A 17 -2.62 8.14 14.41
N GLY A 18 -3.61 7.32 14.76
CA GLY A 18 -3.61 6.54 15.99
C GLY A 18 -4.47 7.05 17.12
N GLU A 19 -5.14 8.22 17.00
CA GLU A 19 -5.99 8.70 18.07
C GLU A 19 -7.34 7.96 18.20
N VAL A 20 -7.86 7.38 17.10
CA VAL A 20 -9.21 6.76 17.09
C VAL A 20 -9.28 5.45 16.29
N SER A 21 -8.22 5.01 15.62
CA SER A 21 -8.27 3.86 14.70
C SER A 21 -7.27 2.77 15.07
N GLU A 22 -7.80 1.56 15.32
CA GLU A 22 -7.03 0.33 15.50
C GLU A 22 -6.08 0.04 14.31
N TYR A 23 -6.45 0.48 13.10
CA TYR A 23 -5.75 0.18 11.85
C TYR A 23 -4.90 1.33 11.31
N ARG A 24 -4.67 2.37 12.10
CA ARG A 24 -3.93 3.58 11.68
C ARG A 24 -4.52 4.29 10.46
N THR A 25 -5.81 4.20 10.26
CA THR A 25 -6.52 4.96 9.23
C THR A 25 -6.74 6.40 9.68
N PHE A 26 -7.00 7.29 8.71
CA PHE A 26 -7.25 8.70 8.96
C PHE A 26 -8.71 9.03 8.68
N SER A 27 -9.23 10.04 9.37
CA SER A 27 -10.48 10.68 8.97
C SER A 27 -10.23 11.72 7.89
N TYR A 28 -11.07 11.74 6.88
CA TYR A 28 -10.96 12.63 5.73
C TYR A 28 -12.23 13.43 5.54
N GLU A 29 -12.07 14.70 5.14
CA GLU A 29 -13.13 15.58 4.68
C GLU A 29 -13.01 15.75 3.17
N LEU A 30 -14.10 15.52 2.44
CA LEU A 30 -14.14 15.78 1.02
C LEU A 30 -14.25 17.30 0.79
N LEU A 31 -13.23 17.89 0.17
CA LEU A 31 -13.22 19.32 -0.16
C LEU A 31 -13.81 19.59 -1.55
N ALA A 32 -13.58 18.72 -2.53
CA ALA A 32 -14.08 18.87 -3.89
C ALA A 32 -13.99 17.57 -4.69
N GLY A 33 -14.83 17.40 -5.68
CA GLY A 33 -14.81 16.30 -6.63
C GLY A 33 -15.62 15.10 -6.18
N ASP A 34 -15.23 13.92 -6.65
CA ASP A 34 -15.94 12.67 -6.38
C ASP A 34 -15.59 12.13 -4.99
N PRO A 35 -16.56 11.56 -4.24
CA PRO A 35 -16.30 10.94 -2.94
C PRO A 35 -15.62 9.57 -3.03
N ASP A 36 -15.14 9.16 -4.21
CA ASP A 36 -14.47 7.89 -4.43
C ASP A 36 -13.03 7.94 -3.94
N MET A 37 -12.71 7.11 -2.95
CA MET A 37 -11.39 7.01 -2.31
C MET A 37 -10.54 5.86 -2.87
N ASN A 38 -11.03 5.13 -3.89
CA ASN A 38 -10.26 4.09 -4.56
C ASN A 38 -9.16 4.72 -5.42
N VAL A 39 -7.94 4.28 -5.20
CA VAL A 39 -6.75 4.80 -5.88
C VAL A 39 -5.91 3.68 -6.49
N GLU A 40 -5.25 3.98 -7.60
CA GLU A 40 -4.13 3.20 -8.11
C GLU A 40 -2.84 3.99 -7.84
N VAL A 41 -1.89 3.36 -7.17
CA VAL A 41 -0.55 3.90 -6.93
C VAL A 41 0.48 3.04 -7.65
N LYS A 42 1.45 3.69 -8.29
CA LYS A 42 2.61 3.04 -8.90
C LYS A 42 3.87 3.42 -8.15
N GLU A 43 4.55 2.42 -7.61
CA GLU A 43 5.80 2.58 -6.88
C GLU A 43 6.70 1.36 -7.11
N GLU A 44 8.01 1.56 -7.34
CA GLU A 44 9.00 0.51 -7.59
C GLU A 44 8.56 -0.49 -8.69
N GLU A 45 7.99 0.01 -9.78
CA GLU A 45 7.41 -0.77 -10.89
C GLU A 45 6.27 -1.72 -10.47
N CYS A 46 5.74 -1.56 -9.27
CA CYS A 46 4.58 -2.26 -8.75
C CYS A 46 3.32 -1.39 -8.82
N ARG A 47 2.17 -2.04 -8.94
CA ARG A 47 0.86 -1.40 -8.90
C ARG A 47 0.14 -1.83 -7.64
N PHE A 48 -0.49 -0.87 -6.99
CA PHE A 48 -1.26 -1.06 -5.77
C PHE A 48 -2.62 -0.41 -5.94
N HIS A 49 -3.70 -1.17 -5.69
CA HIS A 49 -5.06 -0.67 -5.68
C HIS A 49 -5.61 -0.78 -4.26
N PHE A 50 -6.18 0.29 -3.76
CA PHE A 50 -6.78 0.30 -2.43
C PHE A 50 -7.73 1.47 -2.23
N ASP A 51 -8.61 1.34 -1.24
CA ASP A 51 -9.40 2.45 -0.72
C ASP A 51 -8.54 3.25 0.27
N TYR A 52 -8.19 4.48 -0.10
CA TYR A 52 -7.30 5.36 0.68
C TYR A 52 -7.86 5.71 2.07
N SER A 53 -9.17 5.59 2.30
CA SER A 53 -9.80 5.83 3.60
C SER A 53 -9.68 4.64 4.56
N LYS A 54 -9.37 3.44 4.06
CA LYS A 54 -9.38 2.20 4.83
C LYS A 54 -8.01 1.63 5.14
N VAL A 55 -6.96 2.13 4.47
CA VAL A 55 -5.61 1.64 4.63
C VAL A 55 -4.65 2.77 4.97
N TYR A 56 -3.49 2.41 5.53
CA TYR A 56 -2.39 3.35 5.67
C TYR A 56 -1.54 3.37 4.40
N TRP A 57 -1.37 4.56 3.82
CA TRP A 57 -0.42 4.80 2.74
C TRP A 57 0.26 6.16 2.88
N ASN A 58 1.56 6.23 2.61
CA ASN A 58 2.31 7.47 2.59
C ASN A 58 3.36 7.46 1.46
N SER A 59 3.08 8.12 0.37
CA SER A 59 3.96 8.21 -0.81
C SER A 59 5.33 8.84 -0.52
N ARG A 60 5.48 9.57 0.60
CA ARG A 60 6.77 10.14 1.00
C ARG A 60 7.76 9.09 1.51
N LEU A 61 7.28 7.87 1.80
CA LEU A 61 8.10 6.75 2.26
C LEU A 61 8.73 5.95 1.12
N ASN A 62 8.49 6.29 -0.14
CA ASN A 62 8.97 5.53 -1.30
C ASN A 62 10.49 5.32 -1.29
N THR A 63 11.26 6.32 -0.88
CA THR A 63 12.72 6.24 -0.76
C THR A 63 13.13 5.19 0.28
N GLU A 64 12.41 5.10 1.40
CA GLU A 64 12.66 4.12 2.44
C GLU A 64 12.21 2.72 2.01
N HIS A 65 11.08 2.60 1.32
CA HIS A 65 10.64 1.34 0.74
C HIS A 65 11.72 0.76 -0.17
N ARG A 66 12.21 1.55 -1.12
CA ARG A 66 13.32 1.18 -2.01
C ARG A 66 14.58 0.81 -1.24
N ARG A 67 15.02 1.70 -0.33
CA ARG A 67 16.25 1.50 0.44
C ARG A 67 16.27 0.16 1.17
N LEU A 68 15.14 -0.25 1.72
CA LEU A 68 15.05 -1.52 2.46
C LEU A 68 15.00 -2.72 1.51
N VAL A 69 14.17 -2.66 0.48
CA VAL A 69 14.05 -3.73 -0.54
C VAL A 69 15.38 -3.96 -1.26
N ASP A 70 16.16 -2.90 -1.50
CA ASP A 70 17.49 -3.03 -2.13
C ASP A 70 18.48 -3.86 -1.33
N LYS A 71 18.30 -3.94 -0.01
CA LYS A 71 19.14 -4.78 0.87
C LYS A 71 18.83 -6.27 0.79
N PHE A 72 17.63 -6.63 0.36
CA PHE A 72 17.22 -8.03 0.24
C PHE A 72 17.88 -8.68 -0.98
N ARG A 73 18.20 -9.95 -0.87
CA ARG A 73 18.82 -10.75 -1.94
C ARG A 73 17.83 -11.80 -2.45
N PRO A 74 17.84 -12.10 -3.75
CA PRO A 74 17.05 -13.21 -4.29
C PRO A 74 17.28 -14.51 -3.53
N GLY A 75 16.21 -15.23 -3.20
CA GLY A 75 16.25 -16.47 -2.44
C GLY A 75 16.27 -16.31 -0.92
N GLU A 76 16.41 -15.10 -0.38
CA GLU A 76 16.22 -14.85 1.05
C GLU A 76 14.74 -14.97 1.44
N THR A 77 14.50 -15.18 2.73
CA THR A 77 13.16 -15.15 3.34
C THR A 77 13.04 -13.93 4.25
N VAL A 78 12.00 -13.15 4.03
CA VAL A 78 11.68 -11.96 4.82
C VAL A 78 10.32 -12.16 5.48
N CYS A 79 10.17 -11.68 6.71
CA CYS A 79 8.89 -11.63 7.41
C CYS A 79 8.45 -10.17 7.53
N ASP A 80 7.35 -9.81 6.87
CA ASP A 80 6.71 -8.49 6.91
C ASP A 80 5.41 -8.61 7.70
N VAL A 81 5.48 -8.40 9.00
CA VAL A 81 4.39 -8.67 9.93
C VAL A 81 3.34 -7.56 10.00
N MET A 82 3.61 -6.41 9.40
CA MET A 82 2.71 -5.25 9.29
C MET A 82 2.77 -4.71 7.85
N ALA A 83 2.47 -5.60 6.90
CA ALA A 83 2.75 -5.40 5.49
C ALA A 83 1.92 -4.28 4.82
N GLY A 84 0.82 -3.86 5.44
CA GLY A 84 -0.11 -2.93 4.82
C GLY A 84 -0.60 -3.47 3.48
N VAL A 85 -0.59 -2.63 2.45
CA VAL A 85 -0.93 -3.02 1.08
C VAL A 85 0.26 -3.65 0.32
N GLY A 86 1.41 -3.83 0.98
CA GLY A 86 2.58 -4.54 0.47
C GLY A 86 3.70 -3.69 -0.14
N PRO A 87 3.97 -2.44 0.31
CA PRO A 87 5.01 -1.60 -0.28
C PRO A 87 6.43 -2.16 -0.15
N PHE A 88 6.67 -3.06 0.79
CA PHE A 88 7.92 -3.84 0.90
C PHE A 88 7.76 -5.23 0.30
N ALA A 89 6.68 -5.93 0.65
CA ALA A 89 6.48 -7.32 0.28
C ALA A 89 6.43 -7.53 -1.24
N VAL A 90 5.65 -6.72 -1.95
CA VAL A 90 5.42 -6.89 -3.40
C VAL A 90 6.69 -6.64 -4.22
N PRO A 91 7.43 -5.52 -4.05
CA PRO A 91 8.69 -5.33 -4.77
C PRO A 91 9.78 -6.32 -4.34
N ALA A 92 9.80 -6.80 -3.09
CA ALA A 92 10.68 -7.87 -2.66
C ALA A 92 10.37 -9.17 -3.40
N GLY A 93 9.09 -9.54 -3.53
CA GLY A 93 8.67 -10.70 -4.34
C GLY A 93 9.08 -10.57 -5.81
N LYS A 94 8.98 -9.40 -6.42
CA LYS A 94 9.50 -9.14 -7.78
C LYS A 94 11.01 -9.40 -7.90
N LYS A 95 11.74 -9.16 -6.84
CA LYS A 95 13.19 -9.40 -6.77
C LYS A 95 13.55 -10.87 -6.52
N GLY A 96 12.56 -11.75 -6.31
CA GLY A 96 12.77 -13.17 -6.03
C GLY A 96 13.06 -13.46 -4.55
N VAL A 97 12.55 -12.64 -3.67
CA VAL A 97 12.60 -12.83 -2.21
C VAL A 97 11.32 -13.52 -1.75
N PHE A 98 11.44 -14.54 -0.90
CA PHE A 98 10.28 -15.16 -0.26
C PHE A 98 9.80 -14.27 0.88
N VAL A 99 8.51 -13.89 0.88
CA VAL A 99 7.97 -12.99 1.89
C VAL A 99 6.78 -13.62 2.59
N TRP A 100 6.88 -13.72 3.92
CA TRP A 100 5.74 -13.98 4.79
C TRP A 100 5.14 -12.61 5.16
N ALA A 101 4.03 -12.28 4.52
CA ALA A 101 3.36 -11.00 4.71
C ALA A 101 2.07 -11.17 5.50
N ASN A 102 1.86 -10.30 6.48
CA ASN A 102 0.65 -10.26 7.30
C ASN A 102 0.30 -8.81 7.63
N ASP A 103 -1.00 -8.54 7.79
CA ASP A 103 -1.48 -7.28 8.35
C ASP A 103 -2.73 -7.52 9.19
N LEU A 104 -2.88 -6.74 10.26
CA LEU A 104 -4.06 -6.82 11.15
C LEU A 104 -5.31 -6.28 10.47
N ASN A 105 -5.15 -5.25 9.61
CA ASN A 105 -6.26 -4.62 8.93
C ASN A 105 -6.73 -5.50 7.74
N PRO A 106 -7.99 -6.01 7.75
CA PRO A 106 -8.49 -6.86 6.69
C PRO A 106 -8.57 -6.15 5.32
N ASP A 107 -8.77 -4.83 5.29
CA ASP A 107 -8.74 -4.06 4.04
C ASP A 107 -7.31 -3.96 3.47
N CYS A 108 -6.29 -3.86 4.32
CA CYS A 108 -4.89 -3.96 3.91
C CYS A 108 -4.59 -5.35 3.35
N PHE A 109 -5.03 -6.41 4.03
CA PHE A 109 -4.81 -7.78 3.58
C PHE A 109 -5.47 -8.06 2.23
N SER A 110 -6.71 -7.63 2.02
CA SER A 110 -7.40 -7.73 0.74
C SER A 110 -6.66 -6.98 -0.38
N SER A 111 -6.20 -5.77 -0.10
CA SER A 111 -5.42 -4.97 -1.06
C SER A 111 -4.05 -5.57 -1.35
N LEU A 112 -3.42 -6.21 -0.36
CA LEU A 112 -2.17 -6.96 -0.53
C LEU A 112 -2.37 -8.17 -1.46
N GLN A 113 -3.47 -8.93 -1.29
CA GLN A 113 -3.81 -10.04 -2.19
C GLN A 113 -3.95 -9.57 -3.64
N ASP A 114 -4.71 -8.48 -3.86
CA ASP A 114 -4.86 -7.88 -5.18
C ASP A 114 -3.50 -7.43 -5.77
N ALA A 115 -2.66 -6.81 -4.95
CA ALA A 115 -1.32 -6.38 -5.37
C ALA A 115 -0.41 -7.57 -5.73
N ILE A 116 -0.48 -8.68 -5.00
CA ILE A 116 0.27 -9.92 -5.29
C ILE A 116 -0.14 -10.49 -6.65
N GLU A 117 -1.44 -10.57 -6.92
CA GLU A 117 -1.98 -11.08 -8.18
C GLU A 117 -1.64 -10.16 -9.36
N SER A 118 -1.94 -8.87 -9.23
CA SER A 118 -1.74 -7.89 -10.30
C SER A 118 -0.26 -7.70 -10.69
N ASN A 119 0.65 -7.90 -9.74
CA ASN A 119 2.10 -7.85 -9.96
C ASN A 119 2.74 -9.22 -10.25
N LYS A 120 1.96 -10.30 -10.24
CA LYS A 120 2.40 -11.68 -10.55
C LYS A 120 3.52 -12.19 -9.64
N VAL A 121 3.44 -11.88 -8.36
CA VAL A 121 4.44 -12.28 -7.36
C VAL A 121 3.97 -13.40 -6.42
N GLY A 122 2.82 -14.02 -6.70
CA GLY A 122 2.24 -15.10 -5.90
C GLY A 122 3.20 -16.25 -5.53
N PRO A 123 4.10 -16.71 -6.43
CA PRO A 123 5.08 -17.75 -6.07
C PRO A 123 6.05 -17.35 -4.95
N TRP A 124 6.24 -16.07 -4.73
CA TRP A 124 7.18 -15.52 -3.73
C TRP A 124 6.49 -15.07 -2.44
N ILE A 125 5.18 -14.84 -2.49
CA ILE A 125 4.40 -14.34 -1.35
C ILE A 125 3.18 -15.25 -1.20
N PRO A 126 3.34 -16.44 -0.59
CA PRO A 126 2.23 -17.34 -0.35
C PRO A 126 1.24 -16.71 0.64
N ILE A 127 -0.04 -16.79 0.32
CA ILE A 127 -1.15 -16.34 1.15
C ILE A 127 -1.85 -17.57 1.72
N TYR A 128 -2.14 -17.55 3.02
CA TYR A 128 -2.82 -18.61 3.73
C TYR A 128 -4.06 -18.10 4.45
#